data_eb6c36a5639eb24e942b2c4911217996
#
_entry.id   eb6c36a5639eb24e942b2c4911217996
#
_cell.length_a   1.000
_cell.length_b   1.000
_cell.length_c   1.000
_cell.angle_alpha   90.00
_cell.angle_beta   90.00
_cell.angle_gamma   90.00
#
_symmetry.space_group_name_H-M   'P 1'
#
loop_
_entity.id
_entity.type
_entity.pdbx_description
1 polymer ?
#
loop_
_entity_poly.entity_id
_entity_poly.type
_entity_poly.pdbx_seq_one_letter_code
_entity_poly.pdbx_strand_id
1 'polypeptide(L)'
;MTREVHIIDHPLVQHKLTLMRRKDTSTKSFRELVHEVSALLAYEITRDMPMQEIEIETPLEKMKSRVIDGKKVVLASILRAGNGFLDGMLQVIPGARVGHVGLYRDPKTLKAVEYYFKMPSEMEERDVIVLDPMLATGNSAVAAVDRLKQTKPRSIRFVCLVTCPEGLKTFHDAHPDVPVYTPSVDRGLNEHGYIVPGLGDAGDRIFGTK
;
A
#
# COMPACT_ATOMS: atom_id res chain seq x y z
N MET A 1 1.27 10.51 19.73
CA MET A 1 1.14 10.18 18.29
C MET A 1 0.13 9.07 18.19
N THR A 2 -0.98 9.31 17.52
CA THR A 2 -2.09 8.36 17.39
C THR A 2 -1.73 7.33 16.33
N ARG A 3 -1.81 6.06 16.70
CA ARG A 3 -1.73 4.92 15.77
C ARG A 3 -2.96 4.97 14.85
N GLU A 4 -2.82 5.53 13.65
CA GLU A 4 -3.95 5.77 12.76
C GLU A 4 -4.21 4.60 11.83
N VAL A 5 -5.45 4.11 11.84
CA VAL A 5 -5.97 3.11 10.89
C VAL A 5 -7.19 3.70 10.20
N HIS A 6 -7.07 3.88 8.89
CA HIS A 6 -8.16 4.38 8.04
C HIS A 6 -8.84 3.19 7.36
N ILE A 7 -10.05 2.88 7.79
CA ILE A 7 -10.86 1.82 7.19
C ILE A 7 -11.65 2.41 6.02
N ILE A 8 -11.40 1.88 4.82
CA ILE A 8 -12.08 2.30 3.59
C ILE A 8 -13.35 1.47 3.42
N ASP A 9 -14.46 1.97 3.93
CA ASP A 9 -15.76 1.29 3.93
C ASP A 9 -16.66 1.59 2.71
N HIS A 10 -16.08 2.22 1.68
CA HIS A 10 -16.81 2.56 0.46
C HIS A 10 -17.47 1.32 -0.17
N PRO A 11 -18.79 1.36 -0.53
CA PRO A 11 -19.53 0.18 -0.99
C PRO A 11 -18.89 -0.56 -2.16
N LEU A 12 -18.31 0.14 -3.15
CA LEU A 12 -17.61 -0.49 -4.27
C LEU A 12 -16.35 -1.24 -3.83
N VAL A 13 -15.60 -0.70 -2.86
CA VAL A 13 -14.41 -1.35 -2.33
C VAL A 13 -14.80 -2.62 -1.57
N GLN A 14 -15.83 -2.53 -0.71
CA GLN A 14 -16.33 -3.67 0.06
C GLN A 14 -16.91 -4.77 -0.83
N HIS A 15 -17.67 -4.39 -1.87
CA HIS A 15 -18.18 -5.35 -2.85
C HIS A 15 -17.04 -6.11 -3.55
N LYS A 16 -16.04 -5.40 -4.06
CA LYS A 16 -14.88 -6.00 -4.74
C LYS A 16 -14.05 -6.87 -3.78
N LEU A 17 -13.84 -6.42 -2.56
CA LEU A 17 -13.16 -7.21 -1.53
C LEU A 17 -13.91 -8.52 -1.25
N THR A 18 -15.25 -8.49 -1.18
CA THR A 18 -16.08 -9.69 -1.03
C THR A 18 -15.84 -10.69 -2.17
N LEU A 19 -15.79 -10.22 -3.42
CA LEU A 19 -15.49 -11.08 -4.57
C LEU A 19 -14.05 -11.63 -4.51
N MET A 20 -13.08 -10.83 -4.07
CA MET A 20 -11.70 -11.28 -3.88
C MET A 20 -11.57 -12.38 -2.83
N ARG A 21 -12.37 -12.34 -1.76
CA ARG A 21 -12.34 -13.33 -0.67
C ARG A 21 -12.83 -14.71 -1.09
N ARG A 22 -13.65 -14.80 -2.11
CA ARG A 22 -14.23 -16.07 -2.57
C ARG A 22 -13.13 -17.03 -3.02
N LYS A 23 -13.21 -18.29 -2.60
CA LYS A 23 -12.24 -19.35 -2.94
C LYS A 23 -12.26 -19.73 -4.43
N ASP A 24 -13.40 -19.51 -5.09
CA ASP A 24 -13.63 -19.83 -6.51
C ASP A 24 -13.28 -18.67 -7.46
N THR A 25 -12.81 -17.53 -6.95
CA THR A 25 -12.32 -16.43 -7.77
C THR A 25 -11.03 -16.83 -8.48
N SER A 26 -11.08 -16.84 -9.82
CA SER A 26 -9.93 -17.22 -10.66
C SER A 26 -8.76 -16.23 -10.49
N THR A 27 -7.55 -16.67 -10.83
CA THR A 27 -6.36 -15.80 -10.83
C THR A 27 -6.56 -14.56 -11.72
N LYS A 28 -7.20 -14.72 -12.89
CA LYS A 28 -7.54 -13.58 -13.77
C LYS A 28 -8.43 -12.59 -13.06
N SER A 29 -9.56 -13.05 -12.55
CA SER A 29 -10.53 -12.17 -11.87
C SER A 29 -9.95 -11.55 -10.59
N PHE A 30 -9.09 -12.29 -9.87
CA PHE A 30 -8.42 -11.75 -8.70
C PHE A 30 -7.50 -10.58 -9.05
N ARG A 31 -6.71 -10.68 -10.14
CA ARG A 31 -5.86 -9.57 -10.64
C ARG A 31 -6.68 -8.35 -11.04
N GLU A 32 -7.77 -8.57 -11.78
CA GLU A 32 -8.69 -7.49 -12.18
C GLU A 32 -9.25 -6.77 -10.95
N LEU A 33 -9.71 -7.52 -9.95
CA LEU A 33 -10.23 -6.96 -8.70
C LEU A 33 -9.15 -6.22 -7.90
N VAL A 34 -7.91 -6.75 -7.82
CA VAL A 34 -6.78 -6.04 -7.18
C VAL A 34 -6.52 -4.71 -7.87
N HIS A 35 -6.46 -4.70 -9.20
CA HIS A 35 -6.27 -3.48 -9.98
C HIS A 35 -7.37 -2.44 -9.70
N GLU A 36 -8.63 -2.84 -9.75
CA GLU A 36 -9.77 -1.96 -9.52
C GLU A 36 -9.82 -1.41 -8.08
N VAL A 37 -9.57 -2.27 -7.08
CA VAL A 37 -9.52 -1.84 -5.68
C VAL A 37 -8.34 -0.90 -5.45
N SER A 38 -7.18 -1.18 -6.05
CA SER A 38 -6.00 -0.32 -5.94
C SER A 38 -6.25 1.08 -6.47
N ALA A 39 -6.98 1.20 -7.59
CA ALA A 39 -7.37 2.51 -8.13
C ALA A 39 -8.30 3.29 -7.17
N LEU A 40 -9.28 2.61 -6.56
CA LEU A 40 -10.16 3.22 -5.56
C LEU A 40 -9.40 3.62 -4.29
N LEU A 41 -8.48 2.77 -3.82
CA LEU A 41 -7.63 3.09 -2.67
C LEU A 41 -6.69 4.26 -2.97
N ALA A 42 -6.16 4.38 -4.20
CA ALA A 42 -5.33 5.53 -4.60
C ALA A 42 -6.08 6.85 -4.43
N TYR A 43 -7.35 6.89 -4.81
CA TYR A 43 -8.21 8.07 -4.63
C TYR A 43 -8.39 8.42 -3.15
N GLU A 44 -8.69 7.43 -2.30
CA GLU A 44 -8.92 7.68 -0.87
C GLU A 44 -7.63 8.07 -0.12
N ILE A 45 -6.53 7.39 -0.36
CA ILE A 45 -5.27 7.64 0.36
C ILE A 45 -4.62 8.98 -0.01
N THR A 46 -5.01 9.58 -1.13
CA THR A 46 -4.52 10.88 -1.56
C THR A 46 -5.43 12.05 -1.20
N ARG A 47 -6.54 11.80 -0.51
CA ARG A 47 -7.59 12.79 -0.19
C ARG A 47 -7.09 14.01 0.57
N ASP A 48 -6.14 13.84 1.47
CA ASP A 48 -5.57 14.87 2.35
C ASP A 48 -4.15 15.30 1.96
N MET A 49 -3.74 15.02 0.70
CA MET A 49 -2.44 15.50 0.22
C MET A 49 -2.39 17.01 0.22
N PRO A 50 -1.27 17.61 0.65
CA PRO A 50 -1.11 19.05 0.65
C PRO A 50 -1.16 19.60 -0.77
N MET A 51 -1.80 20.76 -0.91
CA MET A 51 -1.96 21.47 -2.17
C MET A 51 -1.21 22.79 -2.13
N GLN A 52 -0.61 23.19 -3.26
CA GLN A 52 -0.04 24.52 -3.46
C GLN A 52 -0.79 25.29 -4.56
N GLU A 53 -0.79 26.61 -4.47
CA GLU A 53 -1.36 27.47 -5.49
C GLU A 53 -0.29 27.89 -6.49
N ILE A 54 -0.60 27.79 -7.77
CA ILE A 54 0.27 28.22 -8.87
C ILE A 54 -0.50 29.10 -9.83
N GLU A 55 0.21 29.99 -10.55
CA GLU A 55 -0.36 30.70 -11.67
C GLU A 55 -0.40 29.83 -12.91
N ILE A 56 -1.55 29.80 -13.56
CA ILE A 56 -1.78 29.11 -14.84
C ILE A 56 -2.44 30.04 -15.84
N GLU A 57 -2.39 29.68 -17.11
CA GLU A 57 -3.13 30.35 -18.18
C GLU A 57 -4.12 29.35 -18.79
N THR A 58 -5.39 29.67 -18.74
CA THR A 58 -6.46 28.95 -19.45
C THR A 58 -6.53 29.42 -20.88
N PRO A 59 -7.29 28.79 -21.77
CA PRO A 59 -7.53 29.33 -23.12
C PRO A 59 -8.18 30.74 -23.15
N LEU A 60 -8.69 31.21 -22.01
CA LEU A 60 -9.42 32.49 -21.93
C LEU A 60 -8.67 33.57 -21.14
N GLU A 61 -8.07 33.17 -19.97
CA GLU A 61 -7.43 34.15 -19.07
C GLU A 61 -6.41 33.51 -18.13
N LYS A 62 -5.59 34.33 -17.49
CA LYS A 62 -4.69 33.92 -16.40
C LYS A 62 -5.47 33.81 -15.09
N MET A 63 -5.15 32.78 -14.32
CA MET A 63 -5.75 32.53 -13.01
C MET A 63 -4.80 31.85 -12.06
N LYS A 64 -5.12 31.84 -10.76
CA LYS A 64 -4.50 30.96 -9.76
C LYS A 64 -5.29 29.67 -9.63
N SER A 65 -4.58 28.53 -9.54
CA SER A 65 -5.18 27.22 -9.40
C SER A 65 -4.33 26.33 -8.50
N ARG A 66 -4.90 25.21 -8.04
CA ARG A 66 -4.25 24.31 -7.09
C ARG A 66 -3.69 23.08 -7.76
N VAL A 67 -2.48 22.69 -7.34
CA VAL A 67 -1.83 21.42 -7.70
C VAL A 67 -1.33 20.75 -6.42
N ILE A 68 -1.05 19.44 -6.49
CA ILE A 68 -0.44 18.74 -5.36
C ILE A 68 0.93 19.37 -5.07
N ASP A 69 1.18 19.68 -3.80
CA ASP A 69 2.44 20.24 -3.33
C ASP A 69 3.59 19.23 -3.37
N GLY A 70 4.80 19.74 -3.57
CA GLY A 70 6.03 18.95 -3.54
C GLY A 70 6.31 18.15 -4.79
N LYS A 71 7.23 17.20 -4.67
CA LYS A 71 7.62 16.30 -5.75
C LYS A 71 6.62 15.15 -5.91
N LYS A 72 6.66 14.51 -7.08
CA LYS A 72 5.82 13.36 -7.41
C LYS A 72 5.91 12.27 -6.35
N VAL A 73 4.76 11.75 -5.95
CA VAL A 73 4.60 10.63 -5.01
C VAL A 73 5.42 9.41 -5.42
N VAL A 74 5.88 8.65 -4.46
CA VAL A 74 6.55 7.37 -4.67
C VAL A 74 5.62 6.23 -4.24
N LEU A 75 5.35 5.31 -5.15
CA LEU A 75 4.72 4.03 -4.86
C LEU A 75 5.82 3.01 -4.56
N ALA A 76 5.97 2.63 -3.30
CA ALA A 76 6.98 1.68 -2.84
C ALA A 76 6.36 0.29 -2.68
N SER A 77 6.56 -0.58 -3.67
CA SER A 77 6.01 -1.94 -3.66
C SER A 77 6.89 -2.89 -2.86
N ILE A 78 6.30 -3.61 -1.90
CA ILE A 78 6.95 -4.75 -1.25
C ILE A 78 6.78 -5.97 -2.17
N LEU A 79 7.91 -6.45 -2.69
CA LEU A 79 7.94 -7.58 -3.62
C LEU A 79 7.59 -8.88 -2.88
N ARG A 80 6.88 -9.80 -3.52
CA ARG A 80 6.31 -9.79 -4.90
C ARG A 80 4.89 -9.20 -4.93
N ALA A 81 4.07 -9.45 -3.90
CA ALA A 81 2.63 -9.22 -3.91
C ALA A 81 2.23 -7.74 -4.07
N GLY A 82 3.01 -6.81 -3.52
CA GLY A 82 2.79 -5.38 -3.66
C GLY A 82 2.73 -4.89 -5.11
N ASN A 83 3.38 -5.59 -6.05
CA ASN A 83 3.29 -5.25 -7.47
C ASN A 83 1.87 -5.33 -8.03
N GLY A 84 1.00 -6.13 -7.43
CA GLY A 84 -0.40 -6.20 -7.84
C GLY A 84 -1.15 -4.88 -7.70
N PHE A 85 -0.69 -3.98 -6.82
CA PHE A 85 -1.30 -2.65 -6.66
C PHE A 85 -0.86 -1.63 -7.71
N LEU A 86 0.32 -1.80 -8.31
CA LEU A 86 0.97 -0.72 -9.06
C LEU A 86 0.13 -0.22 -10.22
N ASP A 87 -0.41 -1.11 -11.04
CA ASP A 87 -1.16 -0.71 -12.24
C ASP A 87 -2.40 0.12 -11.89
N GLY A 88 -3.16 -0.30 -10.88
CA GLY A 88 -4.33 0.44 -10.40
C GLY A 88 -3.97 1.79 -9.79
N MET A 89 -2.91 1.85 -9.00
CA MET A 89 -2.40 3.10 -8.42
C MET A 89 -1.89 4.07 -9.51
N LEU A 90 -1.12 3.57 -10.48
CA LEU A 90 -0.59 4.37 -11.58
C LEU A 90 -1.67 4.88 -12.53
N GLN A 91 -2.80 4.19 -12.64
CA GLN A 91 -3.94 4.67 -13.41
C GLN A 91 -4.49 5.98 -12.84
N VAL A 92 -4.51 6.13 -11.52
CA VAL A 92 -5.01 7.33 -10.81
C VAL A 92 -3.91 8.37 -10.63
N ILE A 93 -2.67 7.93 -10.39
CA ILE A 93 -1.51 8.80 -10.15
C ILE A 93 -0.42 8.51 -11.20
N PRO A 94 -0.66 8.81 -12.50
CA PRO A 94 0.24 8.41 -13.59
C PRO A 94 1.63 9.06 -13.50
N GLY A 95 1.74 10.17 -12.78
CA GLY A 95 3.01 10.84 -12.54
C GLY A 95 3.84 10.26 -11.39
N ALA A 96 3.31 9.30 -10.62
CA ALA A 96 4.04 8.71 -9.50
C ALA A 96 5.35 8.05 -9.94
N ARG A 97 6.32 8.05 -9.03
CA ARG A 97 7.56 7.25 -9.19
C ARG A 97 7.36 5.90 -8.53
N VAL A 98 8.03 4.89 -9.02
CA VAL A 98 7.94 3.54 -8.48
C VAL A 98 9.27 3.15 -7.85
N GLY A 99 9.19 2.61 -6.64
CA GLY A 99 10.29 1.96 -5.96
C GLY A 99 9.90 0.54 -5.56
N HIS A 100 10.90 -0.29 -5.29
CA HIS A 100 10.68 -1.67 -4.88
C HIS A 100 11.54 -2.01 -3.67
N VAL A 101 10.92 -2.74 -2.74
CA VAL A 101 11.58 -3.33 -1.57
C VAL A 101 11.40 -4.85 -1.66
N GLY A 102 12.49 -5.56 -1.93
CA GLY A 102 12.52 -7.01 -1.99
C GLY A 102 12.95 -7.58 -0.64
N LEU A 103 12.05 -8.29 0.00
CA LEU A 103 12.27 -8.95 1.29
C LEU A 103 11.89 -10.42 1.17
N TYR A 104 12.68 -11.30 1.80
CA TYR A 104 12.25 -12.68 2.05
C TYR A 104 12.44 -13.01 3.52
N ARG A 105 11.67 -13.98 3.99
CA ARG A 105 11.78 -14.48 5.34
C ARG A 105 12.83 -15.59 5.39
N ASP A 106 13.92 -15.35 6.11
CA ASP A 106 14.94 -16.39 6.32
C ASP A 106 14.31 -17.59 7.03
N PRO A 107 14.39 -18.80 6.46
CA PRO A 107 13.71 -19.98 7.01
C PRO A 107 14.28 -20.44 8.34
N LYS A 108 15.52 -20.06 8.68
CA LYS A 108 16.18 -20.45 9.92
C LYS A 108 15.96 -19.43 11.04
N THR A 109 16.13 -18.15 10.72
CA THR A 109 16.04 -17.08 11.72
C THR A 109 14.66 -16.44 11.81
N LEU A 110 13.78 -16.71 10.82
CA LEU A 110 12.47 -16.12 10.64
C LEU A 110 12.49 -14.58 10.51
N LYS A 111 13.66 -13.99 10.34
CA LYS A 111 13.82 -12.54 10.14
C LYS A 111 13.62 -12.17 8.67
N ALA A 112 13.14 -10.94 8.44
CA ALA A 112 13.09 -10.37 7.10
C ALA A 112 14.53 -10.04 6.64
N VAL A 113 14.89 -10.50 5.45
CA VAL A 113 16.19 -10.25 4.81
C VAL A 113 15.94 -9.47 3.52
N GLU A 114 16.60 -8.31 3.38
CA GLU A 114 16.56 -7.51 2.17
C GLU A 114 17.44 -8.15 1.09
N TYR A 115 16.89 -8.33 -0.10
CA TYR A 115 17.64 -8.76 -1.28
C TYR A 115 17.56 -7.74 -2.43
N TYR A 116 16.66 -6.77 -2.35
CA TYR A 116 16.53 -5.73 -3.35
C TYR A 116 15.94 -4.46 -2.73
N PHE A 117 16.57 -3.32 -3.02
CA PHE A 117 16.06 -2.01 -2.65
C PHE A 117 16.40 -1.00 -3.74
N LYS A 118 15.38 -0.44 -4.37
CA LYS A 118 15.54 0.59 -5.38
C LYS A 118 14.47 1.65 -5.22
N MET A 119 14.89 2.88 -4.92
CA MET A 119 14.04 4.06 -4.79
C MET A 119 14.48 5.16 -5.75
N PRO A 120 13.58 6.10 -6.11
CA PRO A 120 13.97 7.31 -6.82
C PRO A 120 14.92 8.17 -6.00
N SER A 121 15.53 9.17 -6.64
CA SER A 121 16.30 10.22 -5.97
C SER A 121 15.42 11.20 -5.21
N GLU A 122 16.02 11.99 -4.32
CA GLU A 122 15.37 13.12 -3.62
C GLU A 122 14.14 12.67 -2.80
N MET A 123 14.29 11.57 -2.08
CA MET A 123 13.22 10.98 -1.27
C MET A 123 12.74 11.95 -0.17
N GLU A 124 13.60 12.80 0.33
CA GLU A 124 13.32 13.81 1.36
C GLU A 124 12.26 14.85 0.95
N GLU A 125 12.02 14.98 -0.35
CA GLU A 125 10.99 15.87 -0.90
C GLU A 125 9.71 15.11 -1.33
N ARG A 126 9.61 13.80 -1.03
CA ARG A 126 8.54 12.95 -1.56
C ARG A 126 7.70 12.32 -0.47
N ASP A 127 6.41 12.23 -0.74
CA ASP A 127 5.49 11.38 0.00
C ASP A 127 5.56 9.96 -0.57
N VAL A 128 5.60 8.96 0.32
CA VAL A 128 5.70 7.54 -0.04
C VAL A 128 4.42 6.81 0.35
N ILE A 129 3.89 6.03 -0.59
CA ILE A 129 2.81 5.08 -0.35
C ILE A 129 3.40 3.67 -0.47
N VAL A 130 3.46 2.96 0.64
CA VAL A 130 3.96 1.57 0.71
C VAL A 130 2.82 0.61 0.37
N LEU A 131 3.07 -0.30 -0.56
CA LEU A 131 2.07 -1.21 -1.11
C LEU A 131 2.40 -2.66 -0.74
N ASP A 132 1.52 -3.28 0.04
CA ASP A 132 1.52 -4.72 0.33
C ASP A 132 0.06 -5.18 0.52
N PRO A 133 -0.45 -6.18 -0.20
CA PRO A 133 -1.83 -6.65 -0.05
C PRO A 133 -2.22 -7.10 1.36
N MET A 134 -1.27 -7.58 2.14
CA MET A 134 -1.52 -8.23 3.42
C MET A 134 -0.63 -7.67 4.54
N LEU A 135 -1.24 -7.09 5.56
CA LEU A 135 -0.53 -6.79 6.81
C LEU A 135 -0.88 -7.86 7.85
N ALA A 136 -0.25 -9.04 7.74
CA ALA A 136 -0.52 -10.21 8.57
C ALA A 136 0.27 -10.19 9.89
N THR A 137 1.49 -10.70 9.92
CA THR A 137 2.34 -10.64 11.12
C THR A 137 3.00 -9.27 11.34
N GLY A 138 3.04 -8.42 10.31
CA GLY A 138 3.67 -7.11 10.34
C GLY A 138 5.16 -7.07 10.06
N ASN A 139 5.88 -8.19 10.18
CA ASN A 139 7.36 -8.21 10.13
C ASN A 139 7.95 -7.68 8.81
N SER A 140 7.39 -8.06 7.65
CA SER A 140 7.86 -7.57 6.35
C SER A 140 7.57 -6.08 6.18
N ALA A 141 6.40 -5.63 6.62
CA ALA A 141 6.02 -4.22 6.57
C ALA A 141 6.93 -3.36 7.46
N VAL A 142 7.23 -3.83 8.68
CA VAL A 142 8.19 -3.15 9.59
C VAL A 142 9.54 -3.02 8.92
N ALA A 143 10.12 -4.13 8.44
CA ALA A 143 11.44 -4.10 7.80
C ALA A 143 11.49 -3.19 6.56
N ALA A 144 10.43 -3.19 5.75
CA ALA A 144 10.33 -2.31 4.57
C ALA A 144 10.30 -0.83 4.98
N VAL A 145 9.49 -0.48 5.98
CA VAL A 145 9.38 0.90 6.47
C VAL A 145 10.64 1.35 7.19
N ASP A 146 11.30 0.48 7.98
CA ASP A 146 12.63 0.75 8.55
C ASP A 146 13.62 1.17 7.46
N ARG A 147 13.63 0.41 6.37
CA ARG A 147 14.53 0.67 5.26
C ARG A 147 14.19 1.96 4.50
N LEU A 148 12.88 2.23 4.30
CA LEU A 148 12.40 3.45 3.67
C LEU A 148 12.71 4.69 4.50
N LYS A 149 12.56 4.64 5.83
CA LYS A 149 12.88 5.75 6.73
C LYS A 149 14.36 6.18 6.67
N GLN A 150 15.27 5.28 6.31
CA GLN A 150 16.68 5.63 6.07
C GLN A 150 16.87 6.59 4.90
N THR A 151 15.94 6.62 3.94
CA THR A 151 15.93 7.57 2.82
C THR A 151 15.30 8.91 3.18
N LYS A 152 14.81 9.08 4.43
CA LYS A 152 14.22 10.29 5.01
C LYS A 152 13.08 10.89 4.17
N PRO A 153 12.07 10.12 3.77
CA PRO A 153 10.96 10.65 2.98
C PRO A 153 10.15 11.69 3.79
N ARG A 154 9.46 12.59 3.08
CA ARG A 154 8.61 13.63 3.69
C ARG A 154 7.49 13.02 4.53
N SER A 155 6.85 11.98 4.02
CA SER A 155 5.86 11.18 4.74
C SER A 155 5.83 9.74 4.22
N ILE A 156 5.28 8.83 5.04
CA ILE A 156 5.02 7.44 4.64
C ILE A 156 3.59 7.10 5.00
N ARG A 157 2.86 6.44 4.08
CA ARG A 157 1.54 5.82 4.29
C ARG A 157 1.64 4.35 3.90
N PHE A 158 0.97 3.47 4.62
CA PHE A 158 0.94 2.05 4.32
C PHE A 158 -0.45 1.64 3.84
N VAL A 159 -0.52 0.85 2.75
CA VAL A 159 -1.77 0.39 2.14
C VAL A 159 -1.79 -1.11 2.04
N CYS A 160 -2.89 -1.73 2.50
CA CYS A 160 -3.15 -3.15 2.31
C CYS A 160 -4.63 -3.42 1.98
N LEU A 161 -4.94 -4.62 1.49
CA LEU A 161 -6.32 -5.08 1.26
C LEU A 161 -6.96 -5.59 2.55
N VAL A 162 -6.19 -6.32 3.34
CA VAL A 162 -6.65 -6.86 4.63
C VAL A 162 -5.52 -6.83 5.65
N THR A 163 -5.90 -6.62 6.89
CA THR A 163 -5.02 -6.69 8.06
C THR A 163 -5.74 -7.36 9.23
N CYS A 164 -5.07 -7.46 10.37
CA CYS A 164 -5.61 -7.98 11.62
C CYS A 164 -4.99 -7.24 12.82
N PRO A 165 -5.58 -7.37 14.03
CA PRO A 165 -5.08 -6.70 15.23
C PRO A 165 -3.60 -6.97 15.52
N GLU A 166 -3.14 -8.19 15.33
CA GLU A 166 -1.73 -8.58 15.55
C GLU A 166 -0.79 -7.86 14.60
N GLY A 167 -1.14 -7.80 13.31
CA GLY A 167 -0.35 -7.11 12.29
C GLY A 167 -0.27 -5.61 12.54
N LEU A 168 -1.42 -4.99 12.84
CA LEU A 168 -1.48 -3.58 13.21
C LEU A 168 -0.66 -3.27 14.46
N LYS A 169 -0.76 -4.14 15.49
CA LYS A 169 0.01 -3.96 16.72
C LYS A 169 1.51 -4.00 16.44
N THR A 170 1.99 -5.04 15.76
CA THR A 170 3.41 -5.18 15.42
C THR A 170 3.90 -3.99 14.61
N PHE A 171 3.13 -3.56 13.61
CA PHE A 171 3.49 -2.44 12.74
C PHE A 171 3.54 -1.12 13.49
N HIS A 172 2.50 -0.78 14.27
CA HIS A 172 2.45 0.47 15.00
C HIS A 172 3.32 0.50 16.25
N ASP A 173 3.73 -0.62 16.81
CA ASP A 173 4.74 -0.65 17.87
C ASP A 173 6.10 -0.17 17.34
N ALA A 174 6.43 -0.48 16.08
CA ALA A 174 7.64 -0.02 15.41
C ALA A 174 7.47 1.36 14.74
N HIS A 175 6.32 1.60 14.12
CA HIS A 175 6.05 2.80 13.31
C HIS A 175 4.73 3.47 13.69
N PRO A 176 4.61 4.06 14.89
CA PRO A 176 3.37 4.70 15.35
C PRO A 176 2.99 5.95 14.53
N ASP A 177 3.93 6.47 13.76
CA ASP A 177 3.83 7.66 12.92
C ASP A 177 3.38 7.38 11.48
N VAL A 178 3.23 6.09 11.11
CA VAL A 178 2.83 5.68 9.76
C VAL A 178 1.37 5.24 9.76
N PRO A 179 0.45 5.99 9.14
CA PRO A 179 -0.95 5.59 9.04
C PRO A 179 -1.12 4.38 8.11
N VAL A 180 -2.06 3.51 8.47
CA VAL A 180 -2.44 2.32 7.69
C VAL A 180 -3.80 2.55 7.05
N TYR A 181 -3.89 2.33 5.74
CA TYR A 181 -5.13 2.38 4.96
C TYR A 181 -5.51 0.97 4.50
N THR A 182 -6.71 0.54 4.85
CA THR A 182 -7.19 -0.82 4.56
C THR A 182 -8.70 -0.87 4.41
N PRO A 183 -9.25 -1.67 3.50
CA PRO A 183 -10.68 -1.94 3.47
C PRO A 183 -11.19 -2.80 4.63
N SER A 184 -10.31 -3.60 5.28
CA SER A 184 -10.77 -4.52 6.33
C SER A 184 -9.70 -4.82 7.37
N VAL A 185 -10.14 -4.80 8.63
CA VAL A 185 -9.42 -5.39 9.76
C VAL A 185 -10.14 -6.68 10.14
N ASP A 186 -9.52 -7.81 9.83
CA ASP A 186 -10.08 -9.13 10.06
C ASP A 186 -9.82 -9.62 11.51
N ARG A 187 -10.41 -10.77 11.88
CA ARG A 187 -10.44 -11.24 13.27
C ARG A 187 -9.07 -11.49 13.89
N GLY A 188 -8.10 -12.02 13.12
CA GLY A 188 -6.77 -12.36 13.63
C GLY A 188 -5.99 -13.28 12.71
N LEU A 189 -4.95 -13.92 13.24
CA LEU A 189 -4.12 -14.89 12.53
C LEU A 189 -4.47 -16.33 12.93
N ASN A 190 -4.33 -17.27 11.98
CA ASN A 190 -4.31 -18.69 12.30
C ASN A 190 -2.91 -19.15 12.72
N GLU A 191 -2.77 -20.45 13.07
CA GLU A 191 -1.52 -21.08 13.49
C GLU A 191 -0.37 -20.99 12.46
N HIS A 192 -0.71 -20.79 11.18
CA HIS A 192 0.26 -20.64 10.10
C HIS A 192 0.58 -19.18 9.76
N GLY A 193 0.00 -18.22 10.51
CA GLY A 193 0.21 -16.78 10.30
C GLY A 193 -0.60 -16.18 9.13
N TYR A 194 -1.64 -16.87 8.66
CA TYR A 194 -2.58 -16.31 7.69
C TYR A 194 -3.70 -15.53 8.39
N ILE A 195 -4.10 -14.41 7.80
CA ILE A 195 -5.25 -13.64 8.27
C ILE A 195 -6.53 -14.46 8.08
N VAL A 196 -7.40 -14.47 9.11
CA VAL A 196 -8.69 -15.16 9.10
C VAL A 196 -9.83 -14.21 9.47
N PRO A 197 -10.92 -14.20 8.66
CA PRO A 197 -11.23 -15.04 7.50
C PRO A 197 -10.33 -14.80 6.28
N GLY A 198 -9.71 -13.62 6.13
CA GLY A 198 -8.72 -13.31 5.11
C GLY A 198 -9.20 -13.43 3.66
N LEU A 199 -8.25 -13.60 2.78
CA LEU A 199 -8.46 -13.85 1.35
C LEU A 199 -7.45 -14.88 0.78
N GLY A 200 -6.79 -15.66 1.65
CA GLY A 200 -5.73 -16.60 1.28
C GLY A 200 -4.38 -15.89 1.11
N ASP A 201 -3.46 -16.53 0.38
CA ASP A 201 -2.20 -15.91 -0.01
C ASP A 201 -2.39 -15.01 -1.23
N ALA A 202 -2.28 -13.69 -1.03
CA ALA A 202 -2.48 -12.72 -2.10
C ALA A 202 -1.46 -12.86 -3.23
N GLY A 203 -0.19 -13.15 -2.89
CA GLY A 203 0.87 -13.33 -3.88
C GLY A 203 0.58 -14.53 -4.79
N ASP A 204 0.25 -15.67 -4.22
CA ASP A 204 -0.08 -16.87 -4.99
C ASP A 204 -1.35 -16.65 -5.85
N ARG A 205 -2.35 -15.96 -5.32
CA ARG A 205 -3.59 -15.67 -6.07
C ARG A 205 -3.36 -14.65 -7.18
N ILE A 206 -2.47 -13.65 -6.99
CA ILE A 206 -2.10 -12.69 -8.03
C ILE A 206 -1.28 -13.36 -9.13
N PHE A 207 -0.30 -14.20 -8.76
CA PHE A 207 0.69 -14.73 -9.70
C PHE A 207 0.37 -16.15 -10.19
N GLY A 208 -0.58 -16.84 -9.57
CA GLY A 208 -0.95 -18.21 -9.94
C GLY A 208 0.16 -19.21 -9.63
N THR A 209 0.83 -19.05 -8.48
CA THR A 209 2.00 -19.86 -8.09
C THR A 209 1.66 -21.08 -7.21
N LYS A 210 0.39 -21.33 -6.98
CA LYS A 210 -0.15 -22.59 -6.39
C LYS A 210 -1.30 -23.11 -7.21
#